data_56fc4d23e87cee618c7dfa11ed96b455
#
_entry.id   56fc4d23e87cee618c7dfa11ed96b455
#
_cell.length_a   1.000
_cell.length_b   1.000
_cell.length_c   1.000
_cell.angle_alpha   90.00
_cell.angle_beta   90.00
_cell.angle_gamma   90.00
#
_symmetry.space_group_name_H-M   'P 1'
#
loop_
_entity.id
_entity.type
_entity.pdbx_description
1 polymer ?
#
loop_
_entity_poly.entity_id
_entity_poly.type
_entity_poly.pdbx_seq_one_letter_code
_entity_poly.pdbx_strand_id
1 'polypeptide(L)'
;MRFIVRQKHRNLSRLIVACCAIGLASCGNKPSKLVADPQSANNRPSALVSKPQPGKSGRTFADWCREKADLNPETKHTVDVLLKIAGTTECDAANQKLSSLTDLFLNYNKISDIKPLESLTNLTQLYLSNNKISDIKPLESLTNLTQLYLSNNQIDDIKPLESLTNLTQIHISNNTISDIKPLASLTNLTNLDLSSNTISDIKPLASLTNLTFLRLNSNTISDIKPLVSLTNLTLLYFNENQIDDIKSLASLANLQILGFSNNQIDDIKPLVSLTNLIGLYLNENQIADIKPLTSLTNLQVLSLDNNQIADIKSLASLTKLTSLYLPNNQIADIKPLESLTNLKQLYLSENPIAPKTCPLKPESICKWDR
;
A
#
# COMPACT_ATOMS: atom_id res chain seq x y z
N MET A 1 8.78 -3.51 -35.11
CA MET A 1 8.63 -4.65 -34.19
C MET A 1 8.62 -4.27 -32.69
N ARG A 2 8.28 -3.05 -32.32
CA ARG A 2 8.29 -2.54 -30.92
C ARG A 2 6.88 -2.11 -30.39
N PHE A 3 5.80 -2.33 -31.14
CA PHE A 3 4.45 -1.89 -30.79
C PHE A 3 3.49 -2.99 -30.31
N ILE A 4 3.88 -4.27 -30.39
CA ILE A 4 2.98 -5.40 -30.08
C ILE A 4 3.12 -5.89 -28.62
N VAL A 5 4.19 -5.53 -27.91
CA VAL A 5 4.45 -6.00 -26.51
C VAL A 5 3.61 -5.26 -25.46
N ARG A 6 3.15 -4.03 -25.70
CA ARG A 6 2.44 -3.22 -24.70
C ARG A 6 0.96 -3.56 -24.47
N GLN A 7 0.35 -4.39 -25.29
CA GLN A 7 -1.09 -4.68 -25.15
C GLN A 7 -1.38 -5.99 -24.39
N LYS A 8 -0.37 -6.86 -24.16
CA LYS A 8 -0.54 -8.12 -23.40
C LYS A 8 -0.55 -7.95 -21.88
N HIS A 9 0.03 -6.87 -21.36
CA HIS A 9 0.15 -6.65 -19.89
C HIS A 9 -1.11 -6.12 -19.20
N ARG A 10 -2.13 -5.65 -19.94
CA ARG A 10 -3.36 -5.07 -19.35
C ARG A 10 -4.33 -6.08 -18.74
N ASN A 11 -4.22 -7.36 -19.07
CA ASN A 11 -5.17 -8.37 -18.59
C ASN A 11 -4.69 -9.14 -17.35
N LEU A 12 -3.38 -9.16 -17.04
CA LEU A 12 -2.85 -9.84 -15.84
C LEU A 12 -3.04 -9.01 -14.56
N SER A 13 -2.92 -7.69 -14.65
CA SER A 13 -3.15 -6.78 -13.51
C SER A 13 -4.58 -6.82 -12.96
N ARG A 14 -5.56 -7.33 -13.72
CA ARG A 14 -6.94 -7.51 -13.25
C ARG A 14 -7.17 -8.77 -12.41
N LEU A 15 -6.31 -9.79 -12.51
CA LEU A 15 -6.42 -11.02 -11.69
C LEU A 15 -5.83 -10.83 -10.28
N ILE A 16 -4.83 -9.98 -10.13
CA ILE A 16 -4.16 -9.73 -8.83
C ILE A 16 -5.05 -8.90 -7.90
N VAL A 17 -5.93 -8.04 -8.43
CA VAL A 17 -6.88 -7.24 -7.64
C VAL A 17 -7.99 -8.09 -6.98
N ALA A 18 -8.31 -9.26 -7.53
CA ALA A 18 -9.35 -10.13 -6.99
C ALA A 18 -8.91 -10.92 -5.74
N CYS A 19 -7.61 -11.10 -5.48
CA CYS A 19 -7.11 -11.81 -4.30
C CYS A 19 -6.98 -10.96 -3.03
N CYS A 20 -7.08 -9.62 -3.12
CA CYS A 20 -7.03 -8.74 -1.94
C CYS A 20 -8.33 -8.67 -1.13
N ALA A 21 -9.39 -9.39 -1.54
CA ALA A 21 -10.71 -9.35 -0.88
C ALA A 21 -10.94 -10.45 0.17
N ILE A 22 -9.95 -11.29 0.49
CA ILE A 22 -10.11 -12.34 1.49
C ILE A 22 -9.19 -12.04 2.68
N GLY A 23 -9.72 -11.30 3.67
CA GLY A 23 -8.97 -11.13 4.91
C GLY A 23 -9.37 -9.96 5.81
N LEU A 24 -10.63 -9.51 5.80
CA LEU A 24 -11.14 -8.63 6.85
C LEU A 24 -12.59 -9.00 7.20
N ALA A 25 -12.76 -10.09 7.91
CA ALA A 25 -13.99 -10.39 8.61
C ALA A 25 -13.62 -11.06 9.93
N SER A 26 -13.45 -10.29 10.97
CA SER A 26 -13.91 -10.55 12.33
C SER A 26 -13.22 -9.61 13.32
N CYS A 27 -13.96 -8.64 13.81
CA CYS A 27 -14.00 -8.20 15.20
C CYS A 27 -15.19 -7.26 15.34
N GLY A 28 -16.34 -7.87 15.53
CA GLY A 28 -17.50 -7.16 16.01
C GLY A 28 -17.37 -6.95 17.52
N ASN A 29 -17.34 -5.70 17.95
CA ASN A 29 -17.69 -5.33 19.32
C ASN A 29 -18.84 -4.33 19.28
N LYS A 30 -19.99 -4.79 19.81
CA LYS A 30 -21.17 -3.96 20.06
C LYS A 30 -20.84 -2.93 21.13
N PRO A 31 -21.33 -1.70 21.04
CA PRO A 31 -21.25 -0.73 22.13
C PRO A 31 -22.29 -1.09 23.20
N SER A 32 -21.82 -1.34 24.42
CA SER A 32 -22.68 -1.38 25.61
C SER A 32 -23.11 0.03 25.99
N LYS A 33 -24.42 0.21 26.11
CA LYS A 33 -25.06 1.38 26.70
C LYS A 33 -24.66 1.52 28.17
N LEU A 34 -24.04 2.63 28.54
CA LEU A 34 -23.98 3.07 29.93
C LEU A 34 -24.95 4.22 30.14
N VAL A 35 -25.82 3.99 31.10
CA VAL A 35 -26.88 4.89 31.61
C VAL A 35 -26.19 6.04 32.34
N ALA A 36 -26.63 7.26 32.07
CA ALA A 36 -26.25 8.44 32.82
C ALA A 36 -27.05 8.53 34.12
N ASP A 37 -26.36 8.84 35.21
CA ASP A 37 -26.97 9.28 36.44
C ASP A 37 -26.49 10.69 36.77
N PRO A 38 -27.37 11.65 37.08
CA PRO A 38 -27.06 13.07 37.31
C PRO A 38 -26.90 13.35 38.80
N GLN A 39 -25.84 13.98 39.20
CA GLN A 39 -25.75 15.01 40.25
C GLN A 39 -24.38 15.08 40.90
N SER A 40 -23.66 16.17 40.66
CA SER A 40 -23.22 17.05 41.77
C SER A 40 -22.53 18.29 41.18
N ALA A 41 -23.19 19.41 41.39
CA ALA A 41 -22.59 20.72 41.26
C ALA A 41 -21.61 20.98 42.39
N ASN A 42 -20.38 21.45 42.08
CA ASN A 42 -19.71 22.42 42.96
C ASN A 42 -18.57 23.15 42.25
N ASN A 43 -18.67 24.42 42.34
CA ASN A 43 -17.79 25.57 42.05
C ASN A 43 -16.28 25.27 41.99
N ARG A 44 -15.65 25.69 40.89
CA ARG A 44 -14.28 26.20 40.89
C ARG A 44 -14.16 27.49 40.03
N PRO A 45 -13.28 28.43 40.37
CA PRO A 45 -13.31 29.79 39.82
C PRO A 45 -12.73 29.84 38.41
N SER A 46 -13.27 30.79 37.64
CA SER A 46 -12.86 31.16 36.30
C SER A 46 -11.36 31.36 36.18
N ALA A 47 -10.68 30.44 35.52
CA ALA A 47 -9.35 30.72 34.98
C ALA A 47 -9.52 31.64 33.77
N LEU A 48 -8.91 32.78 33.82
CA LEU A 48 -8.76 33.74 32.72
C LEU A 48 -8.28 33.01 31.48
N VAL A 49 -9.16 32.89 30.50
CA VAL A 49 -8.78 32.49 29.15
C VAL A 49 -7.91 33.62 28.60
N SER A 50 -6.60 33.42 28.63
CA SER A 50 -5.66 34.28 27.93
C SER A 50 -6.03 34.26 26.45
N LYS A 51 -6.37 35.41 25.87
CA LYS A 51 -6.50 35.60 24.43
C LYS A 51 -5.24 35.06 23.76
N PRO A 52 -5.38 34.24 22.69
CA PRO A 52 -4.21 33.84 21.89
C PRO A 52 -3.55 35.12 21.36
N GLN A 53 -2.24 35.25 21.57
CA GLN A 53 -1.46 36.28 20.89
C GLN A 53 -1.57 36.07 19.36
N PRO A 54 -1.63 37.15 18.55
CA PRO A 54 -1.60 37.03 17.09
C PRO A 54 -0.17 36.67 16.64
N GLY A 55 0.17 35.39 16.69
CA GLY A 55 1.18 34.84 15.83
C GLY A 55 0.65 34.90 14.40
N LYS A 56 1.50 35.24 13.42
CA LYS A 56 1.16 35.40 12.00
C LYS A 56 0.06 34.42 11.58
N SER A 57 -1.19 34.89 11.59
CA SER A 57 -2.32 34.08 11.15
C SER A 57 -2.17 33.88 9.63
N GLY A 58 -1.89 32.65 9.20
CA GLY A 58 -2.00 32.28 7.81
C GLY A 58 -3.37 32.61 7.26
N ARG A 59 -3.47 32.76 5.97
CA ARG A 59 -4.72 33.06 5.25
C ARG A 59 -5.77 31.97 5.56
N THR A 60 -6.94 32.38 6.01
CA THR A 60 -8.05 31.48 6.32
C THR A 60 -8.79 31.03 5.05
N PHE A 61 -9.62 29.99 5.13
CA PHE A 61 -10.50 29.67 4.01
C PHE A 61 -11.47 30.81 3.67
N ALA A 62 -11.95 31.56 4.67
CA ALA A 62 -12.82 32.73 4.45
C ALA A 62 -12.12 33.78 3.58
N ASP A 63 -10.82 34.00 3.76
CA ASP A 63 -10.05 34.95 2.97
C ASP A 63 -9.92 34.50 1.52
N TRP A 64 -9.61 33.20 1.28
CA TRP A 64 -9.61 32.61 -0.05
C TRP A 64 -10.98 32.74 -0.75
N CYS A 65 -12.06 32.54 0.00
CA CYS A 65 -13.42 32.64 -0.51
C CYS A 65 -13.79 34.07 -0.90
N ARG A 66 -13.48 35.07 -0.07
CA ARG A 66 -13.80 36.48 -0.33
C ARG A 66 -13.05 37.03 -1.54
N GLU A 67 -11.80 36.62 -1.71
CA GLU A 67 -10.94 37.04 -2.80
C GLU A 67 -11.09 36.17 -4.05
N LYS A 68 -12.05 35.25 -4.09
CA LYS A 68 -12.23 34.25 -5.14
C LYS A 68 -12.26 34.85 -6.55
N ALA A 69 -12.77 36.07 -6.74
CA ALA A 69 -12.84 36.70 -8.05
C ALA A 69 -11.44 36.94 -8.65
N ASP A 70 -10.46 37.22 -7.82
CA ASP A 70 -9.09 37.61 -8.20
C ASP A 70 -8.12 36.43 -8.19
N LEU A 71 -8.57 35.20 -7.84
CA LEU A 71 -7.75 34.00 -7.82
C LEU A 71 -7.51 33.48 -9.24
N ASN A 72 -6.34 32.83 -9.41
CA ASN A 72 -6.11 32.03 -10.62
C ASN A 72 -7.14 30.89 -10.75
N PRO A 73 -7.35 30.33 -11.94
CA PRO A 73 -8.39 29.33 -12.19
C PRO A 73 -8.26 28.07 -11.31
N GLU A 74 -7.02 27.64 -11.01
CA GLU A 74 -6.73 26.43 -10.26
C GLU A 74 -7.13 26.60 -8.77
N THR A 75 -6.71 27.69 -8.15
CA THR A 75 -7.09 28.01 -6.75
C THR A 75 -8.59 28.26 -6.62
N LYS A 76 -9.16 29.01 -7.59
CA LYS A 76 -10.61 29.27 -7.66
C LYS A 76 -11.41 27.97 -7.70
N HIS A 77 -10.96 27.00 -8.54
CA HIS A 77 -11.60 25.69 -8.62
C HIS A 77 -11.62 24.97 -7.26
N THR A 78 -10.50 25.00 -6.53
CA THR A 78 -10.43 24.38 -5.18
C THR A 78 -11.36 25.07 -4.19
N VAL A 79 -11.43 26.41 -4.22
CA VAL A 79 -12.40 27.14 -3.40
C VAL A 79 -13.84 26.76 -3.74
N ASP A 80 -14.19 26.61 -5.04
CA ASP A 80 -15.52 26.18 -5.47
C ASP A 80 -15.88 24.78 -4.95
N VAL A 81 -14.93 23.85 -5.01
CA VAL A 81 -15.11 22.48 -4.48
C VAL A 81 -15.36 22.52 -2.96
N LEU A 82 -14.58 23.32 -2.23
CA LEU A 82 -14.72 23.43 -0.77
C LEU A 82 -16.04 24.11 -0.36
N LEU A 83 -16.49 25.14 -1.08
CA LEU A 83 -17.81 25.74 -0.87
C LEU A 83 -18.95 24.74 -1.09
N LYS A 84 -18.83 23.88 -2.11
CA LYS A 84 -19.80 22.81 -2.36
C LYS A 84 -19.85 21.82 -1.19
N ILE A 85 -18.70 21.44 -0.63
CA ILE A 85 -18.61 20.55 0.55
C ILE A 85 -19.19 21.26 1.79
N ALA A 86 -18.90 22.53 1.97
CA ALA A 86 -19.48 23.34 3.04
C ALA A 86 -21.01 23.48 2.92
N GLY A 87 -21.56 23.36 1.69
CA GLY A 87 -23.00 23.49 1.43
C GLY A 87 -23.52 24.93 1.61
N THR A 88 -22.63 25.91 1.46
CA THR A 88 -22.95 27.36 1.58
C THR A 88 -21.95 28.15 0.74
N THR A 89 -22.40 29.32 0.26
CA THR A 89 -21.54 30.29 -0.45
C THR A 89 -21.08 31.42 0.48
N GLU A 90 -21.60 31.49 1.70
CA GLU A 90 -21.21 32.46 2.71
C GLU A 90 -19.84 32.08 3.29
N CYS A 91 -18.83 32.93 3.07
CA CYS A 91 -17.44 32.61 3.33
C CYS A 91 -17.12 32.29 4.80
N ASP A 92 -17.73 33.03 5.74
CA ASP A 92 -17.52 32.81 7.17
C ASP A 92 -18.17 31.51 7.65
N ALA A 93 -19.40 31.25 7.21
CA ALA A 93 -20.09 30.00 7.51
C ALA A 93 -19.36 28.79 6.91
N ALA A 94 -18.87 28.90 5.68
CA ALA A 94 -18.07 27.87 5.04
C ALA A 94 -16.77 27.62 5.80
N ASN A 95 -16.05 28.68 6.19
CA ASN A 95 -14.81 28.57 6.96
C ASN A 95 -15.06 27.88 8.31
N GLN A 96 -16.10 28.31 9.06
CA GLN A 96 -16.45 27.67 10.33
C GLN A 96 -16.70 26.18 10.17
N LYS A 97 -17.45 25.77 9.14
CA LYS A 97 -17.77 24.38 8.89
C LYS A 97 -16.54 23.58 8.48
N LEU A 98 -15.75 24.07 7.52
CA LEU A 98 -14.56 23.39 7.02
C LEU A 98 -13.49 23.28 8.11
N SER A 99 -13.28 24.32 8.90
CA SER A 99 -12.30 24.30 10.01
C SER A 99 -12.69 23.37 11.16
N SER A 100 -13.96 22.95 11.24
CA SER A 100 -14.40 21.97 12.24
C SER A 100 -14.28 20.51 11.77
N LEU A 101 -13.95 20.28 10.49
CA LEU A 101 -13.81 18.92 9.96
C LEU A 101 -12.55 18.23 10.48
N THR A 102 -12.67 16.95 10.78
CA THR A 102 -11.57 16.03 11.03
C THR A 102 -11.20 15.21 9.80
N ASP A 103 -12.16 15.00 8.90
CA ASP A 103 -12.03 14.19 7.69
C ASP A 103 -12.48 15.00 6.48
N LEU A 104 -11.66 15.03 5.41
CA LEU A 104 -11.98 15.77 4.20
C LEU A 104 -11.75 14.92 2.95
N PHE A 105 -12.83 14.70 2.18
CA PHE A 105 -12.86 13.88 0.99
C PHE A 105 -12.85 14.75 -0.27
N LEU A 106 -11.71 14.77 -0.96
CA LEU A 106 -11.46 15.59 -2.16
C LEU A 106 -11.00 14.73 -3.37
N ASN A 107 -11.20 13.41 -3.33
CA ASN A 107 -10.83 12.54 -4.43
C ASN A 107 -11.60 12.89 -5.72
N TYR A 108 -10.96 12.73 -6.89
CA TYR A 108 -11.59 12.89 -8.22
C TYR A 108 -12.15 14.28 -8.51
N ASN A 109 -11.58 15.34 -7.94
CA ASN A 109 -12.07 16.71 -8.13
C ASN A 109 -11.25 17.54 -9.13
N LYS A 110 -10.22 16.93 -9.79
CA LYS A 110 -9.33 17.65 -10.73
C LYS A 110 -8.58 18.84 -10.08
N ILE A 111 -8.40 18.81 -8.77
CA ILE A 111 -7.69 19.84 -8.00
C ILE A 111 -6.20 19.80 -8.37
N SER A 112 -5.59 20.99 -8.56
CA SER A 112 -4.15 21.16 -8.76
C SER A 112 -3.50 22.08 -7.74
N ASP A 113 -4.23 23.07 -7.19
CA ASP A 113 -3.74 23.95 -6.15
C ASP A 113 -4.50 23.72 -4.83
N ILE A 114 -3.78 23.33 -3.78
CA ILE A 114 -4.34 23.01 -2.46
C ILE A 114 -4.07 24.09 -1.39
N LYS A 115 -3.60 25.28 -1.78
CA LYS A 115 -3.39 26.41 -0.83
C LYS A 115 -4.61 26.68 0.04
N PRO A 116 -5.86 26.64 -0.47
CA PRO A 116 -7.05 26.87 0.36
C PRO A 116 -7.24 25.89 1.53
N LEU A 117 -6.46 24.79 1.59
CA LEU A 117 -6.52 23.82 2.68
C LEU A 117 -5.61 24.17 3.86
N GLU A 118 -4.63 25.07 3.70
CA GLU A 118 -3.55 25.30 4.67
C GLU A 118 -4.03 25.71 6.07
N SER A 119 -5.23 26.28 6.19
CA SER A 119 -5.83 26.70 7.47
C SER A 119 -6.69 25.62 8.15
N LEU A 120 -6.92 24.46 7.49
CA LEU A 120 -7.79 23.41 8.01
C LEU A 120 -7.05 22.48 8.98
N THR A 121 -6.41 23.03 9.97
CA THR A 121 -5.45 22.35 10.87
C THR A 121 -6.07 21.30 11.79
N ASN A 122 -7.41 21.21 11.89
CA ASN A 122 -8.09 20.17 12.66
C ASN A 122 -8.20 18.83 11.90
N LEU A 123 -7.81 18.79 10.61
CA LEU A 123 -7.88 17.58 9.83
C LEU A 123 -6.95 16.49 10.38
N THR A 124 -7.53 15.30 10.56
CA THR A 124 -6.83 14.07 10.92
C THR A 124 -6.73 13.10 9.74
N GLN A 125 -7.68 13.17 8.79
CA GLN A 125 -7.68 12.36 7.58
C GLN A 125 -7.96 13.24 6.36
N LEU A 126 -7.11 13.09 5.32
CA LEU A 126 -7.24 13.88 4.10
C LEU A 126 -7.12 12.99 2.86
N TYR A 127 -8.16 13.02 2.03
CA TYR A 127 -8.29 12.20 0.83
C TYR A 127 -8.22 13.08 -0.41
N LEU A 128 -7.09 13.05 -1.12
CA LEU A 128 -6.77 13.85 -2.30
C LEU A 128 -6.40 12.99 -3.53
N SER A 129 -6.66 11.68 -3.50
CA SER A 129 -6.31 10.79 -4.60
C SER A 129 -7.05 11.14 -5.90
N ASN A 130 -6.43 10.85 -7.06
CA ASN A 130 -7.00 11.09 -8.39
C ASN A 130 -7.30 12.58 -8.66
N ASN A 131 -6.29 13.41 -8.47
CA ASN A 131 -6.30 14.84 -8.75
C ASN A 131 -5.14 15.21 -9.70
N LYS A 132 -4.70 16.47 -9.73
CA LYS A 132 -3.61 16.98 -10.56
C LYS A 132 -2.58 17.74 -9.72
N ILE A 133 -2.44 17.35 -8.45
CA ILE A 133 -1.60 18.04 -7.46
C ILE A 133 -0.13 17.74 -7.76
N SER A 134 0.70 18.78 -7.81
CA SER A 134 2.16 18.69 -7.85
C SER A 134 2.81 19.31 -6.62
N ASP A 135 2.27 20.42 -6.10
CA ASP A 135 2.79 21.11 -4.92
C ASP A 135 1.95 20.76 -3.68
N ILE A 136 2.60 20.11 -2.70
CA ILE A 136 1.99 19.73 -1.42
C ILE A 136 2.49 20.59 -0.24
N LYS A 137 3.19 21.69 -0.49
CA LYS A 137 3.68 22.61 0.54
C LYS A 137 2.57 23.09 1.50
N PRO A 138 1.34 23.36 1.04
CA PRO A 138 0.24 23.76 1.95
C PRO A 138 -0.13 22.71 3.00
N LEU A 139 0.34 21.46 2.89
CA LEU A 139 0.10 20.42 3.90
C LEU A 139 1.00 20.55 5.13
N GLU A 140 2.11 21.30 5.07
CA GLU A 140 3.07 21.45 6.18
C GLU A 140 2.42 21.92 7.50
N SER A 141 1.33 22.68 7.40
CA SER A 141 0.57 23.21 8.55
C SER A 141 -0.39 22.19 9.18
N LEU A 142 -0.71 21.11 8.47
CA LEU A 142 -1.74 20.14 8.88
C LEU A 142 -1.15 19.05 9.79
N THR A 143 -0.48 19.45 10.85
CA THR A 143 0.31 18.56 11.73
C THR A 143 -0.52 17.56 12.54
N ASN A 144 -1.86 17.70 12.56
CA ASN A 144 -2.77 16.74 13.18
C ASN A 144 -3.11 15.54 12.27
N LEU A 145 -2.65 15.54 11.01
CA LEU A 145 -2.93 14.43 10.08
C LEU A 145 -2.33 13.12 10.59
N THR A 146 -3.17 12.09 10.60
CA THR A 146 -2.82 10.70 10.88
C THR A 146 -2.92 9.83 9.64
N GLN A 147 -3.75 10.20 8.66
CA GLN A 147 -3.92 9.47 7.41
C GLN A 147 -3.94 10.44 6.22
N LEU A 148 -3.16 10.14 5.20
CA LEU A 148 -3.01 10.97 4.01
C LEU A 148 -3.02 10.13 2.74
N TYR A 149 -3.95 10.44 1.82
CA TYR A 149 -4.16 9.72 0.57
C TYR A 149 -3.95 10.67 -0.61
N LEU A 150 -2.85 10.50 -1.34
CA LEU A 150 -2.37 11.33 -2.45
C LEU A 150 -2.11 10.53 -3.74
N SER A 151 -2.60 9.29 -3.82
CA SER A 151 -2.33 8.44 -4.99
C SER A 151 -2.91 9.02 -6.28
N ASN A 152 -2.26 8.78 -7.42
CA ASN A 152 -2.66 9.28 -8.74
C ASN A 152 -2.69 10.82 -8.80
N ASN A 153 -1.54 11.44 -8.60
CA ASN A 153 -1.27 12.87 -8.73
C ASN A 153 0.00 13.11 -9.57
N GLN A 154 0.65 14.25 -9.44
CA GLN A 154 1.85 14.65 -10.18
C GLN A 154 2.97 15.11 -9.21
N ILE A 155 3.00 14.51 -8.02
CA ILE A 155 3.90 14.91 -6.92
C ILE A 155 5.29 14.33 -7.17
N ASP A 156 6.32 15.14 -7.05
CA ASP A 156 7.74 14.78 -7.11
C ASP A 156 8.49 15.11 -5.81
N ASP A 157 8.12 16.21 -5.13
CA ASP A 157 8.71 16.63 -3.87
C ASP A 157 7.77 16.36 -2.69
N ILE A 158 8.23 15.51 -1.75
CA ILE A 158 7.51 15.17 -0.52
C ILE A 158 8.16 15.77 0.73
N LYS A 159 9.07 16.75 0.60
CA LYS A 159 9.68 17.45 1.73
C LYS A 159 8.64 18.04 2.69
N PRO A 160 7.49 18.58 2.23
CA PRO A 160 6.44 19.07 3.12
C PRO A 160 5.88 18.03 4.10
N LEU A 161 6.05 16.73 3.87
CA LEU A 161 5.58 15.70 4.78
C LEU A 161 6.46 15.53 6.03
N GLU A 162 7.70 16.04 6.02
CA GLU A 162 8.68 15.86 7.11
C GLU A 162 8.15 16.35 8.47
N SER A 163 7.30 17.37 8.47
CA SER A 163 6.67 17.94 9.67
C SER A 163 5.48 17.15 10.21
N LEU A 164 4.91 16.24 9.41
CA LEU A 164 3.65 15.55 9.73
C LEU A 164 3.90 14.27 10.54
N THR A 165 4.58 14.38 11.66
CA THR A 165 5.07 13.25 12.47
C THR A 165 3.97 12.42 13.13
N ASN A 166 2.72 12.87 13.12
CA ASN A 166 1.56 12.12 13.58
C ASN A 166 1.02 11.11 12.55
N LEU A 167 1.54 11.12 11.31
CA LEU A 167 1.07 10.21 10.25
C LEU A 167 1.35 8.75 10.60
N THR A 168 0.30 7.94 10.51
CA THR A 168 0.33 6.49 10.65
C THR A 168 0.10 5.77 9.32
N GLN A 169 -0.57 6.44 8.37
CA GLN A 169 -0.85 5.88 7.04
C GLN A 169 -0.59 6.91 5.94
N ILE A 170 0.19 6.53 4.93
CA ILE A 170 0.42 7.30 3.71
C ILE A 170 0.19 6.41 2.49
N HIS A 171 -0.69 6.85 1.59
CA HIS A 171 -0.88 6.28 0.26
C HIS A 171 -0.57 7.34 -0.79
N ILE A 172 0.57 7.22 -1.46
CA ILE A 172 1.07 8.19 -2.44
C ILE A 172 1.58 7.49 -3.72
N SER A 173 0.91 6.40 -4.06
CA SER A 173 1.22 5.63 -5.27
C SER A 173 0.86 6.39 -6.55
N ASN A 174 1.50 6.01 -7.67
CA ASN A 174 1.31 6.62 -8.99
C ASN A 174 1.51 8.15 -8.96
N ASN A 175 2.75 8.53 -8.67
CA ASN A 175 3.29 9.88 -8.70
C ASN A 175 4.68 9.85 -9.42
N THR A 176 5.53 10.86 -9.22
CA THR A 176 6.87 10.93 -9.82
C THR A 176 7.98 11.08 -8.78
N ILE A 177 7.75 10.54 -7.57
CA ILE A 177 8.65 10.65 -6.43
C ILE A 177 9.90 9.80 -6.65
N SER A 178 11.08 10.40 -6.39
CA SER A 178 12.36 9.70 -6.39
C SER A 178 13.09 9.78 -5.05
N ASP A 179 13.02 10.91 -4.34
CA ASP A 179 13.63 11.12 -3.02
C ASP A 179 12.60 10.94 -1.89
N ILE A 180 12.85 9.93 -1.05
CA ILE A 180 12.00 9.62 0.11
C ILE A 180 12.66 9.92 1.46
N LYS A 181 13.76 10.70 1.47
CA LYS A 181 14.42 11.13 2.73
C LYS A 181 13.47 11.80 3.72
N PRO A 182 12.49 12.62 3.30
CA PRO A 182 11.54 13.25 4.22
C PRO A 182 10.71 12.25 5.04
N LEU A 183 10.55 11.00 4.58
CA LEU A 183 9.81 9.99 5.34
C LEU A 183 10.55 9.48 6.57
N ALA A 184 11.87 9.65 6.67
CA ALA A 184 12.67 9.10 7.77
C ALA A 184 12.27 9.61 9.15
N SER A 185 11.64 10.79 9.25
CA SER A 185 11.12 11.38 10.49
C SER A 185 9.77 10.80 10.94
N LEU A 186 9.04 10.12 10.02
CA LEU A 186 7.66 9.68 10.23
C LEU A 186 7.59 8.31 10.93
N THR A 187 8.24 8.19 12.06
CA THR A 187 8.43 6.90 12.78
C THR A 187 7.15 6.26 13.30
N ASN A 188 6.03 6.98 13.29
CA ASN A 188 4.71 6.46 13.66
C ASN A 188 4.01 5.70 12.50
N LEU A 189 4.60 5.69 11.29
CA LEU A 189 3.99 5.00 10.15
C LEU A 189 3.87 3.50 10.39
N THR A 190 2.65 2.99 10.15
CA THR A 190 2.31 1.57 10.13
C THR A 190 1.99 1.07 8.73
N ASN A 191 1.47 1.93 7.87
CA ASN A 191 1.05 1.60 6.51
C ASN A 191 1.63 2.62 5.51
N LEU A 192 2.38 2.11 4.52
CA LEU A 192 3.01 2.94 3.50
C LEU A 192 2.86 2.31 2.10
N ASP A 193 2.22 3.03 1.17
CA ASP A 193 2.16 2.67 -0.24
C ASP A 193 2.81 3.75 -1.11
N LEU A 194 3.93 3.39 -1.70
CA LEU A 194 4.76 4.19 -2.61
C LEU A 194 4.84 3.57 -4.02
N SER A 195 3.92 2.67 -4.36
CA SER A 195 3.95 1.97 -5.66
C SER A 195 3.88 2.94 -6.85
N SER A 196 4.43 2.53 -7.99
CA SER A 196 4.40 3.30 -9.24
C SER A 196 4.95 4.72 -9.07
N ASN A 197 6.20 4.79 -8.62
CA ASN A 197 7.02 5.98 -8.53
C ASN A 197 8.37 5.75 -9.24
N THR A 198 9.40 6.53 -8.96
CA THR A 198 10.75 6.40 -9.56
C THR A 198 11.83 6.20 -8.49
N ILE A 199 11.46 5.54 -7.39
CA ILE A 199 12.31 5.34 -6.21
C ILE A 199 13.37 4.27 -6.51
N SER A 200 14.62 4.56 -6.15
CA SER A 200 15.74 3.60 -6.19
C SER A 200 16.41 3.39 -4.84
N ASP A 201 16.50 4.42 -4.00
CA ASP A 201 17.11 4.36 -2.65
C ASP A 201 16.04 4.33 -1.56
N ILE A 202 15.99 3.20 -0.81
CA ILE A 202 15.05 3.01 0.31
C ILE A 202 15.73 3.06 1.69
N LYS A 203 16.97 3.56 1.79
CA LYS A 203 17.66 3.74 3.08
C LYS A 203 16.84 4.54 4.10
N PRO A 204 16.08 5.59 3.70
CA PRO A 204 15.25 6.35 4.64
C PRO A 204 14.19 5.51 5.36
N LEU A 205 13.78 4.36 4.80
CA LEU A 205 12.77 3.50 5.43
C LEU A 205 13.31 2.73 6.64
N ALA A 206 14.62 2.61 6.82
CA ALA A 206 15.21 1.81 7.90
C ALA A 206 14.82 2.30 9.32
N SER A 207 14.41 3.56 9.48
CA SER A 207 13.92 4.14 10.74
C SER A 207 12.45 3.81 11.04
N LEU A 208 11.68 3.36 10.04
CA LEU A 208 10.24 3.19 10.15
C LEU A 208 9.86 1.81 10.73
N THR A 209 10.40 1.48 11.88
CA THR A 209 10.31 0.14 12.49
C THR A 209 8.90 -0.26 12.92
N ASN A 210 7.94 0.67 12.94
CA ASN A 210 6.53 0.39 13.22
C ASN A 210 5.74 -0.08 11.99
N LEU A 211 6.35 -0.11 10.79
CA LEU A 211 5.66 -0.55 9.57
C LEU A 211 5.21 -2.00 9.68
N THR A 212 3.92 -2.22 9.39
CA THR A 212 3.28 -3.54 9.26
C THR A 212 2.91 -3.85 7.80
N PHE A 213 2.65 -2.81 7.02
CA PHE A 213 2.34 -2.87 5.59
C PHE A 213 3.27 -1.94 4.81
N LEU A 214 3.98 -2.50 3.82
CA LEU A 214 4.84 -1.74 2.91
C LEU A 214 4.61 -2.22 1.47
N ARG A 215 4.31 -1.27 0.57
CA ARG A 215 4.17 -1.52 -0.85
C ARG A 215 5.02 -0.56 -1.66
N LEU A 216 5.88 -1.11 -2.50
CA LEU A 216 6.84 -0.41 -3.37
C LEU A 216 6.86 -0.99 -4.79
N ASN A 217 5.73 -1.54 -5.26
CA ASN A 217 5.63 -2.11 -6.62
C ASN A 217 5.96 -1.06 -7.69
N SER A 218 6.47 -1.52 -8.84
CA SER A 218 6.73 -0.66 -10.01
C SER A 218 7.57 0.57 -9.68
N ASN A 219 8.78 0.31 -9.18
CA ASN A 219 9.84 1.28 -8.92
C ASN A 219 11.16 0.82 -9.59
N THR A 220 12.30 1.37 -9.21
CA THR A 220 13.62 0.99 -9.75
C THR A 220 14.58 0.50 -8.65
N ILE A 221 14.03 -0.15 -7.64
CA ILE A 221 14.76 -0.58 -6.44
C ILE A 221 15.55 -1.86 -6.76
N SER A 222 16.83 -1.89 -6.36
CA SER A 222 17.68 -3.08 -6.43
C SER A 222 18.22 -3.50 -5.06
N ASP A 223 18.50 -2.57 -4.14
CA ASP A 223 19.03 -2.87 -2.81
C ASP A 223 17.92 -2.77 -1.74
N ILE A 224 17.60 -3.93 -1.12
CA ILE A 224 16.60 -4.03 -0.03
C ILE A 224 17.23 -4.29 1.34
N LYS A 225 18.56 -4.12 1.49
CA LYS A 225 19.24 -4.23 2.80
C LYS A 225 18.64 -3.34 3.89
N PRO A 226 18.13 -2.13 3.60
CA PRO A 226 17.49 -1.29 4.61
C PRO A 226 16.27 -1.91 5.29
N LEU A 227 15.65 -2.95 4.71
CA LEU A 227 14.47 -3.60 5.29
C LEU A 227 14.80 -4.47 6.52
N VAL A 228 16.06 -4.78 6.79
CA VAL A 228 16.47 -5.70 7.87
C VAL A 228 15.93 -5.30 9.25
N SER A 229 15.70 -4.01 9.49
CA SER A 229 15.18 -3.44 10.74
C SER A 229 13.64 -3.49 10.86
N LEU A 230 12.92 -3.74 9.76
CA LEU A 230 11.46 -3.62 9.70
C LEU A 230 10.77 -4.93 10.12
N THR A 231 11.14 -5.46 11.27
CA THR A 231 10.73 -6.79 11.74
C THR A 231 9.23 -6.92 12.08
N ASN A 232 8.50 -5.81 12.14
CA ASN A 232 7.05 -5.81 12.34
C ASN A 232 6.24 -6.01 11.05
N LEU A 233 6.89 -6.06 9.88
CA LEU A 233 6.21 -6.23 8.60
C LEU A 233 5.45 -7.56 8.55
N THR A 234 4.18 -7.47 8.16
CA THR A 234 3.29 -8.61 7.87
C THR A 234 2.98 -8.72 6.38
N LEU A 235 2.93 -7.60 5.67
CA LEU A 235 2.62 -7.51 4.24
C LEU A 235 3.71 -6.70 3.54
N LEU A 236 4.39 -7.31 2.56
CA LEU A 236 5.48 -6.70 1.81
C LEU A 236 5.34 -6.97 0.32
N TYR A 237 5.30 -5.90 -0.49
CA TYR A 237 5.17 -5.99 -1.94
C TYR A 237 6.22 -5.13 -2.65
N PHE A 238 7.06 -5.77 -3.46
CA PHE A 238 8.11 -5.18 -4.29
C PHE A 238 8.05 -5.69 -5.75
N ASN A 239 6.86 -6.00 -6.24
CA ASN A 239 6.70 -6.45 -7.61
C ASN A 239 7.20 -5.39 -8.61
N GLU A 240 7.71 -5.84 -9.77
CA GLU A 240 8.16 -4.93 -10.84
C GLU A 240 9.27 -3.97 -10.36
N ASN A 241 10.39 -4.54 -9.89
CA ASN A 241 11.61 -3.84 -9.48
C ASN A 241 12.85 -4.50 -10.13
N GLN A 242 14.04 -4.28 -9.59
CA GLN A 242 15.31 -4.79 -10.13
C GLN A 242 16.09 -5.59 -9.07
N ILE A 243 15.36 -6.31 -8.19
CA ILE A 243 15.93 -6.98 -7.02
C ILE A 243 16.44 -8.36 -7.42
N ASP A 244 17.69 -8.65 -7.05
CA ASP A 244 18.36 -9.96 -7.20
C ASP A 244 18.71 -10.58 -5.83
N ASP A 245 19.15 -9.80 -4.84
CA ASP A 245 19.52 -10.28 -3.49
C ASP A 245 18.42 -10.00 -2.46
N ILE A 246 17.87 -11.10 -1.88
CA ILE A 246 16.81 -11.04 -0.87
C ILE A 246 17.28 -11.51 0.51
N LYS A 247 18.59 -11.50 0.80
CA LYS A 247 19.15 -11.97 2.09
C LYS A 247 18.58 -11.22 3.30
N SER A 248 18.29 -9.94 3.15
CA SER A 248 17.71 -9.11 4.21
C SER A 248 16.31 -9.56 4.65
N LEU A 249 15.58 -10.30 3.83
CA LEU A 249 14.25 -10.81 4.19
C LEU A 249 14.29 -11.85 5.32
N ALA A 250 15.42 -12.52 5.54
CA ALA A 250 15.55 -13.57 6.56
C ALA A 250 15.23 -13.09 7.99
N SER A 251 15.31 -11.78 8.26
CA SER A 251 14.98 -11.17 9.56
C SER A 251 13.47 -10.92 9.75
N LEU A 252 12.67 -10.96 8.68
CA LEU A 252 11.28 -10.51 8.67
C LEU A 252 10.30 -11.66 8.98
N ALA A 253 10.52 -12.34 10.11
CA ALA A 253 9.79 -13.56 10.47
C ALA A 253 8.26 -13.40 10.63
N ASN A 254 7.76 -12.17 10.78
CA ASN A 254 6.33 -11.89 10.92
C ASN A 254 5.58 -11.81 9.58
N LEU A 255 6.28 -11.92 8.43
CA LEU A 255 5.65 -11.83 7.11
C LEU A 255 4.62 -12.93 6.90
N GLN A 256 3.43 -12.52 6.47
CA GLN A 256 2.33 -13.37 6.06
C GLN A 256 2.13 -13.35 4.54
N ILE A 257 2.36 -12.21 3.90
CA ILE A 257 2.28 -12.08 2.45
C ILE A 257 3.55 -11.42 1.92
N LEU A 258 4.14 -12.04 0.91
CA LEU A 258 5.34 -11.57 0.24
C LEU A 258 5.13 -11.56 -1.27
N GLY A 259 5.27 -10.39 -1.91
CA GLY A 259 5.17 -10.19 -3.35
C GLY A 259 6.46 -9.62 -3.91
N PHE A 260 7.17 -10.42 -4.72
CA PHE A 260 8.41 -10.04 -5.42
C PHE A 260 8.38 -10.49 -6.89
N SER A 261 7.21 -10.48 -7.48
CA SER A 261 7.02 -10.83 -8.90
C SER A 261 7.73 -9.82 -9.80
N ASN A 262 8.18 -10.29 -10.97
CA ASN A 262 8.88 -9.48 -11.98
C ASN A 262 10.09 -8.74 -11.37
N ASN A 263 11.08 -9.54 -10.95
CA ASN A 263 12.37 -9.12 -10.44
C ASN A 263 13.49 -10.01 -11.08
N GLN A 264 14.67 -10.10 -10.47
CA GLN A 264 15.82 -10.83 -11.00
C GLN A 264 16.30 -11.92 -10.02
N ILE A 265 15.40 -12.43 -9.16
CA ILE A 265 15.71 -13.35 -8.06
C ILE A 265 15.99 -14.74 -8.61
N ASP A 266 17.13 -15.33 -8.21
CA ASP A 266 17.51 -16.71 -8.50
C ASP A 266 17.67 -17.58 -7.22
N ASP A 267 18.12 -16.98 -6.10
CA ASP A 267 18.31 -17.67 -4.81
C ASP A 267 17.24 -17.27 -3.78
N ILE A 268 16.39 -18.25 -3.42
CA ILE A 268 15.35 -18.08 -2.41
C ILE A 268 15.64 -18.73 -1.06
N LYS A 269 16.92 -19.13 -0.80
CA LYS A 269 17.34 -19.66 0.51
C LYS A 269 16.99 -18.76 1.69
N PRO A 270 17.05 -17.41 1.58
CA PRO A 270 16.66 -16.53 2.67
C PRO A 270 15.21 -16.68 3.13
N LEU A 271 14.32 -17.26 2.33
CA LEU A 271 12.92 -17.45 2.68
C LEU A 271 12.67 -18.58 3.66
N VAL A 272 13.66 -19.46 3.92
CA VAL A 272 13.49 -20.66 4.77
C VAL A 272 13.00 -20.34 6.19
N SER A 273 13.31 -19.15 6.71
CA SER A 273 12.92 -18.67 8.05
C SER A 273 11.50 -18.09 8.11
N LEU A 274 10.87 -17.79 6.96
CA LEU A 274 9.61 -17.07 6.88
C LEU A 274 8.40 -18.02 7.01
N THR A 275 8.38 -18.83 8.05
CA THR A 275 7.39 -19.91 8.23
C THR A 275 5.96 -19.43 8.48
N ASN A 276 5.74 -18.13 8.73
CA ASN A 276 4.42 -17.53 8.86
C ASN A 276 3.77 -17.15 7.52
N LEU A 277 4.46 -17.34 6.37
CA LEU A 277 3.92 -17.00 5.07
C LEU A 277 2.68 -17.83 4.73
N ILE A 278 1.63 -17.11 4.31
CA ILE A 278 0.35 -17.63 3.81
C ILE A 278 0.26 -17.44 2.29
N GLY A 279 0.78 -16.32 1.79
CA GLY A 279 0.83 -15.99 0.36
C GLY A 279 2.24 -15.62 -0.08
N LEU A 280 2.71 -16.26 -1.17
CA LEU A 280 4.03 -16.02 -1.75
C LEU A 280 3.90 -15.87 -3.27
N TYR A 281 4.32 -14.70 -3.79
CA TYR A 281 4.26 -14.34 -5.20
C TYR A 281 5.66 -14.03 -5.71
N LEU A 282 6.22 -14.94 -6.52
CA LEU A 282 7.58 -14.90 -7.06
C LEU A 282 7.57 -15.14 -8.59
N ASN A 283 6.44 -14.96 -9.24
CA ASN A 283 6.36 -15.13 -10.69
C ASN A 283 7.27 -14.14 -11.45
N GLU A 284 7.66 -14.52 -12.67
CA GLU A 284 8.54 -13.67 -13.50
C GLU A 284 9.87 -13.35 -12.79
N ASN A 285 10.63 -14.42 -12.42
CA ASN A 285 11.97 -14.37 -11.84
C ASN A 285 12.90 -15.38 -12.54
N GLN A 286 14.05 -15.71 -11.95
CA GLN A 286 15.05 -16.63 -12.50
C GLN A 286 15.23 -17.88 -11.62
N ILE A 287 14.20 -18.25 -10.83
CA ILE A 287 14.26 -19.28 -9.80
C ILE A 287 14.28 -20.67 -10.45
N ALA A 288 15.26 -21.49 -10.08
CA ALA A 288 15.37 -22.89 -10.48
C ALA A 288 15.23 -23.86 -9.28
N ASP A 289 15.85 -23.54 -8.14
CA ASP A 289 15.81 -24.37 -6.92
C ASP A 289 14.76 -23.85 -5.93
N ILE A 290 13.71 -24.65 -5.71
CA ILE A 290 12.63 -24.32 -4.75
C ILE A 290 12.66 -25.18 -3.49
N LYS A 291 13.78 -25.90 -3.21
CA LYS A 291 13.96 -26.66 -1.96
C LYS A 291 13.74 -25.82 -0.70
N PRO A 292 14.15 -24.52 -0.65
CA PRO A 292 13.89 -23.68 0.52
C PRO A 292 12.42 -23.54 0.89
N LEU A 293 11.48 -23.77 -0.03
CA LEU A 293 10.04 -23.69 0.25
C LEU A 293 9.52 -24.83 1.14
N THR A 294 10.27 -25.92 1.32
CA THR A 294 9.84 -27.09 2.11
C THR A 294 9.41 -26.73 3.53
N SER A 295 10.01 -25.68 4.14
CA SER A 295 9.69 -25.20 5.50
C SER A 295 8.42 -24.36 5.58
N LEU A 296 7.91 -23.86 4.45
CA LEU A 296 6.82 -22.86 4.43
C LEU A 296 5.44 -23.54 4.45
N THR A 297 5.22 -24.44 5.39
CA THR A 297 4.03 -25.31 5.46
C THR A 297 2.71 -24.58 5.73
N ASN A 298 2.73 -23.28 6.00
CA ASN A 298 1.54 -22.44 6.16
C ASN A 298 1.04 -21.83 4.84
N LEU A 299 1.78 -21.99 3.73
CA LEU A 299 1.36 -21.42 2.45
C LEU A 299 0.01 -21.96 1.97
N GLN A 300 -0.85 -21.04 1.58
CA GLN A 300 -2.16 -21.28 0.95
C GLN A 300 -2.16 -20.87 -0.52
N VAL A 301 -1.40 -19.84 -0.88
CA VAL A 301 -1.27 -19.36 -2.25
C VAL A 301 0.23 -19.29 -2.60
N LEU A 302 0.60 -19.90 -3.72
CA LEU A 302 1.97 -19.87 -4.24
C LEU A 302 1.93 -19.59 -5.74
N SER A 303 2.60 -18.51 -6.19
CA SER A 303 2.77 -18.16 -7.60
C SER A 303 4.25 -18.18 -7.94
N LEU A 304 4.61 -19.05 -8.91
CA LEU A 304 5.96 -19.28 -9.41
C LEU A 304 5.99 -19.37 -10.95
N ASP A 305 4.94 -18.90 -11.61
CA ASP A 305 4.89 -18.89 -13.07
C ASP A 305 6.04 -18.07 -13.69
N ASN A 306 6.43 -18.42 -14.91
CA ASN A 306 7.54 -17.75 -15.61
C ASN A 306 8.87 -17.79 -14.79
N ASN A 307 9.33 -18.97 -14.44
CA ASN A 307 10.61 -19.26 -13.79
C ASN A 307 11.36 -20.39 -14.53
N GLN A 308 12.38 -20.98 -13.92
CA GLN A 308 13.22 -22.02 -14.51
C GLN A 308 13.11 -23.36 -13.73
N ILE A 309 11.97 -23.61 -13.08
CA ILE A 309 11.77 -24.70 -12.13
C ILE A 309 11.56 -26.01 -12.89
N ALA A 310 12.34 -27.04 -12.55
CA ALA A 310 12.19 -28.40 -13.08
C ALA A 310 11.80 -29.42 -11.98
N ASP A 311 12.41 -29.35 -10.80
CA ASP A 311 12.13 -30.24 -9.66
C ASP A 311 11.18 -29.57 -8.66
N ILE A 312 10.00 -30.18 -8.47
CA ILE A 312 8.96 -29.70 -7.56
C ILE A 312 8.70 -30.62 -6.37
N LYS A 313 9.64 -31.53 -6.04
CA LYS A 313 9.49 -32.44 -4.90
C LYS A 313 9.26 -31.74 -3.57
N SER A 314 9.86 -30.56 -3.38
CA SER A 314 9.71 -29.74 -2.18
C SER A 314 8.26 -29.26 -1.96
N LEU A 315 7.43 -29.18 -3.01
CA LEU A 315 6.03 -28.76 -2.88
C LEU A 315 5.18 -29.80 -2.15
N ALA A 316 5.58 -31.07 -2.11
CA ALA A 316 4.82 -32.15 -1.48
C ALA A 316 4.53 -31.88 0.02
N SER A 317 5.35 -31.09 0.71
CA SER A 317 5.16 -30.69 2.12
C SER A 317 4.12 -29.59 2.34
N LEU A 318 3.75 -28.87 1.28
CA LEU A 318 2.92 -27.67 1.36
C LEU A 318 1.41 -28.01 1.32
N THR A 319 0.99 -28.91 2.18
CA THR A 319 -0.37 -29.51 2.15
C THR A 319 -1.52 -28.53 2.43
N LYS A 320 -1.24 -27.30 2.89
CA LYS A 320 -2.24 -26.25 3.05
C LYS A 320 -2.52 -25.43 1.77
N LEU A 321 -1.78 -25.68 0.69
CA LEU A 321 -1.99 -24.96 -0.57
C LEU A 321 -3.41 -25.17 -1.10
N THR A 322 -4.04 -24.06 -1.45
CA THR A 322 -5.35 -24.01 -2.13
C THR A 322 -5.24 -23.50 -3.55
N SER A 323 -4.21 -22.72 -3.86
CA SER A 323 -3.93 -22.19 -5.20
C SER A 323 -2.44 -22.27 -5.50
N LEU A 324 -2.09 -22.90 -6.63
CA LEU A 324 -0.72 -23.09 -7.08
C LEU A 324 -0.60 -22.71 -8.57
N TYR A 325 0.28 -21.77 -8.85
CA TYR A 325 0.52 -21.23 -10.19
C TYR A 325 1.96 -21.57 -10.60
N LEU A 326 2.12 -22.45 -11.62
CA LEU A 326 3.39 -22.95 -12.15
C LEU A 326 3.54 -22.81 -13.68
N PRO A 327 2.70 -22.05 -14.41
CA PRO A 327 2.85 -21.92 -15.85
C PRO A 327 4.26 -21.49 -16.28
N ASN A 328 4.65 -21.88 -17.49
CA ASN A 328 5.91 -21.48 -18.11
C ASN A 328 7.13 -21.76 -17.20
N ASN A 329 7.33 -23.04 -16.91
CA ASN A 329 8.48 -23.60 -16.21
C ASN A 329 9.03 -24.81 -16.99
N GLN A 330 9.90 -25.59 -16.39
CA GLN A 330 10.55 -26.76 -16.99
C GLN A 330 10.10 -28.09 -16.33
N ILE A 331 8.89 -28.10 -15.75
CA ILE A 331 8.36 -29.22 -14.97
C ILE A 331 7.93 -30.34 -15.91
N ALA A 332 8.47 -31.54 -15.72
CA ALA A 332 8.08 -32.76 -16.47
C ALA A 332 7.30 -33.75 -15.58
N ASP A 333 7.66 -33.84 -14.29
CA ASP A 333 7.04 -34.76 -13.32
C ASP A 333 6.20 -33.97 -12.30
N ILE A 334 4.89 -34.27 -12.28
CA ILE A 334 3.93 -33.65 -11.36
C ILE A 334 3.43 -34.59 -10.25
N LYS A 335 4.02 -35.78 -10.14
CA LYS A 335 3.69 -36.76 -9.10
C LYS A 335 3.81 -36.19 -7.68
N PRO A 336 4.78 -35.30 -7.36
CA PRO A 336 4.86 -34.67 -6.03
C PRO A 336 3.62 -33.89 -5.62
N LEU A 337 2.75 -33.51 -6.57
CA LEU A 337 1.53 -32.75 -6.28
C LEU A 337 0.37 -33.65 -5.79
N GLU A 338 0.47 -34.98 -5.86
CA GLU A 338 -0.56 -35.91 -5.39
C GLU A 338 -0.93 -35.74 -3.90
N SER A 339 0.04 -35.24 -3.09
CA SER A 339 -0.16 -34.99 -1.66
C SER A 339 -0.98 -33.71 -1.36
N LEU A 340 -1.13 -32.82 -2.35
CA LEU A 340 -1.73 -31.50 -2.17
C LEU A 340 -3.27 -31.53 -2.30
N THR A 341 -3.91 -32.36 -1.49
CA THR A 341 -5.36 -32.63 -1.59
C THR A 341 -6.27 -31.44 -1.29
N ASN A 342 -5.75 -30.35 -0.72
CA ASN A 342 -6.48 -29.13 -0.47
C ASN A 342 -6.49 -28.16 -1.67
N LEU A 343 -5.76 -28.44 -2.76
CA LEU A 343 -5.75 -27.61 -3.95
C LEU A 343 -7.13 -27.50 -4.59
N LYS A 344 -7.52 -26.27 -4.89
CA LYS A 344 -8.71 -25.90 -5.64
C LYS A 344 -8.38 -25.40 -7.04
N GLN A 345 -7.16 -24.87 -7.21
CA GLN A 345 -6.66 -24.31 -8.46
C GLN A 345 -5.19 -24.70 -8.64
N LEU A 346 -4.90 -25.36 -9.77
CA LEU A 346 -3.55 -25.75 -10.16
C LEU A 346 -3.35 -25.40 -11.63
N TYR A 347 -2.47 -24.43 -11.89
CA TYR A 347 -2.14 -23.97 -13.24
C TYR A 347 -0.78 -24.54 -13.67
N LEU A 348 -0.73 -25.22 -14.82
CA LEU A 348 0.43 -26.00 -15.28
C LEU A 348 0.78 -25.76 -16.76
N SER A 349 0.12 -24.81 -17.43
CA SER A 349 0.35 -24.53 -18.85
C SER A 349 1.82 -24.24 -19.14
N GLU A 350 2.24 -24.46 -20.41
CA GLU A 350 3.61 -24.17 -20.87
C GLU A 350 4.70 -24.88 -20.03
N ASN A 351 4.46 -26.13 -19.63
CA ASN A 351 5.44 -27.05 -19.02
C ASN A 351 5.57 -28.32 -19.90
N PRO A 352 6.73 -28.99 -19.92
CA PRO A 352 6.94 -30.22 -20.72
C PRO A 352 6.31 -31.49 -20.10
N ILE A 353 5.14 -31.36 -19.48
CA ILE A 353 4.42 -32.45 -18.83
C ILE A 353 3.79 -33.38 -19.87
N ALA A 354 4.14 -34.69 -19.83
CA ALA A 354 3.56 -35.70 -20.69
C ALA A 354 3.44 -37.05 -19.95
N PRO A 355 2.28 -37.71 -19.94
CA PRO A 355 0.97 -37.20 -20.43
C PRO A 355 0.40 -36.09 -19.52
N LYS A 356 -0.47 -35.25 -20.06
CA LYS A 356 -1.18 -34.23 -19.28
C LYS A 356 -2.33 -34.86 -18.46
N THR A 357 -1.97 -35.60 -17.41
CA THR A 357 -2.93 -36.25 -16.50
C THR A 357 -2.89 -35.56 -15.16
N CYS A 358 -4.03 -35.08 -14.67
CA CYS A 358 -4.11 -34.40 -13.39
C CYS A 358 -3.88 -35.39 -12.23
N PRO A 359 -2.93 -35.14 -11.33
CA PRO A 359 -2.67 -36.01 -10.18
C PRO A 359 -3.73 -35.89 -9.07
N LEU A 360 -4.67 -34.97 -9.20
CA LEU A 360 -5.69 -34.64 -8.19
C LEU A 360 -7.10 -34.89 -8.72
N LYS A 361 -8.06 -34.99 -7.80
CA LYS A 361 -9.49 -35.13 -8.10
C LYS A 361 -10.28 -33.96 -7.47
N PRO A 362 -11.29 -33.41 -8.20
CA PRO A 362 -11.63 -33.70 -9.59
C PRO A 362 -10.57 -33.16 -10.56
N GLU A 363 -10.46 -33.79 -11.73
CA GLU A 363 -9.44 -33.40 -12.73
C GLU A 363 -9.52 -31.95 -13.21
N SER A 364 -10.71 -31.33 -13.07
CA SER A 364 -10.98 -29.92 -13.38
C SER A 364 -10.15 -28.92 -12.54
N ILE A 365 -9.49 -29.38 -11.46
CA ILE A 365 -8.53 -28.57 -10.68
C ILE A 365 -7.34 -28.17 -11.53
N CYS A 366 -6.83 -29.09 -12.39
CA CYS A 366 -5.70 -28.83 -13.26
C CYS A 366 -6.10 -27.98 -14.46
N LYS A 367 -5.42 -26.85 -14.66
CA LYS A 367 -5.57 -25.95 -15.79
C LYS A 367 -4.32 -26.07 -16.68
N TRP A 368 -4.53 -26.59 -17.90
CA TRP A 368 -3.48 -26.87 -18.88
C TRP A 368 -3.34 -25.78 -19.94
N ASP A 369 -4.37 -24.95 -20.08
CA ASP A 369 -4.45 -23.83 -21.01
C ASP A 369 -4.49 -22.52 -20.22
N ARG A 370 -4.13 -21.43 -20.90
CA ARG A 370 -4.12 -20.07 -20.29
C ARG A 370 -5.52 -19.53 -20.08
#